data_0bf6e02e123ea165c5125c8ffd00b9b8
#
_entry.id   0bf6e02e123ea165c5125c8ffd00b9b8
#
_cell.length_a   1.000
_cell.length_b   1.000
_cell.length_c   1.000
_cell.angle_alpha   90.00
_cell.angle_beta   90.00
_cell.angle_gamma   90.00
#
_symmetry.space_group_name_H-M   'P 1'
#
loop_
_entity.id
_entity.type
_entity.pdbx_description
1 polymer ?
#
loop_
_entity_poly.entity_id
_entity_poly.type
_entity_poly.pdbx_seq_one_letter_code
_entity_poly.pdbx_strand_id
1 'polypeptide(L)'
;YALSLCADIEFSPEDASRTEPEFLREVVEAVIEAGATTINVPDTVGYTVPEEFHDVFSFLTQNVRGADKVTFSVHCHNDLGMAVANSLAAVRGGARQVECTINGIGERAGNASLEEITMALKVREGIYGLHTGIDTKRLFPTSRLLSSITGMPIPRNKAVVGENAFAHESGIHQHGMLKHHSTYEI
;
A
#
# COMPACT_ATOMS: atom_id res chain seq x y z
N TYR A 1 11.92 16.30 21.05
CA TYR A 1 11.20 15.77 22.23
C TYR A 1 10.85 14.29 22.04
N ALA A 2 10.22 13.88 20.93
CA ALA A 2 9.81 12.49 20.69
C ALA A 2 10.94 11.48 20.92
N LEU A 3 12.15 11.77 20.41
CA LEU A 3 13.35 10.94 20.63
C LEU A 3 13.74 10.72 22.10
N SER A 4 13.37 11.63 23.01
CA SER A 4 13.62 11.40 24.44
C SER A 4 12.69 10.35 25.05
N LEU A 5 11.63 9.95 24.33
CA LEU A 5 10.61 8.99 24.77
C LEU A 5 10.71 7.66 24.02
N CYS A 6 11.06 7.70 22.73
CA CYS A 6 11.13 6.52 21.86
C CYS A 6 12.22 6.72 20.80
N ALA A 7 13.00 5.70 20.52
CA ALA A 7 14.07 5.75 19.52
C ALA A 7 13.56 5.52 18.08
N ASP A 8 12.36 4.96 17.93
CA ASP A 8 11.75 4.69 16.63
C ASP A 8 10.65 5.74 16.37
N ILE A 9 10.96 6.70 15.52
CA ILE A 9 10.12 7.87 15.26
C ILE A 9 9.74 7.90 13.77
N GLU A 10 8.44 7.85 13.53
CA GLU A 10 7.88 8.12 12.21
C GLU A 10 7.39 9.57 12.13
N PHE A 11 7.66 10.21 11.00
CA PHE A 11 7.16 11.53 10.65
C PHE A 11 6.37 11.47 9.35
N SER A 12 5.17 12.06 9.34
CA SER A 12 4.30 12.15 8.17
C SER A 12 4.09 13.62 7.80
N PRO A 13 4.66 14.13 6.68
CA PRO A 13 4.32 15.43 6.14
C PRO A 13 2.92 15.38 5.51
N GLU A 14 1.93 15.96 6.18
CA GLU A 14 0.57 16.05 5.63
C GLU A 14 0.57 16.72 4.25
N ASP A 15 -0.22 16.16 3.34
CA ASP A 15 -0.41 16.68 1.97
C ASP A 15 0.87 16.69 1.12
N ALA A 16 1.72 15.68 1.31
CA ALA A 16 3.00 15.55 0.61
C ALA A 16 2.82 15.51 -0.92
N SER A 17 1.75 14.88 -1.40
CA SER A 17 1.50 14.71 -2.84
C SER A 17 1.20 16.03 -3.57
N ARG A 18 0.76 17.08 -2.87
CA ARG A 18 0.51 18.43 -3.43
C ARG A 18 1.55 19.46 -3.02
N THR A 19 2.56 19.05 -2.27
CA THR A 19 3.65 19.91 -1.82
C THR A 19 4.71 20.00 -2.92
N GLU A 20 5.26 21.20 -3.12
CA GLU A 20 6.39 21.43 -4.06
C GLU A 20 7.56 20.47 -3.70
N PRO A 21 8.10 19.71 -4.68
CA PRO A 21 9.08 18.66 -4.40
C PRO A 21 10.32 19.14 -3.63
N GLU A 22 10.84 20.32 -3.95
CA GLU A 22 12.02 20.88 -3.27
C GLU A 22 11.71 21.25 -1.81
N PHE A 23 10.53 21.80 -1.53
CA PHE A 23 10.13 22.09 -0.17
C PHE A 23 9.89 20.79 0.63
N LEU A 24 9.25 19.80 0.02
CA LEU A 24 9.09 18.48 0.65
C LEU A 24 10.45 17.87 0.98
N ARG A 25 11.44 17.97 0.07
CA ARG A 25 12.81 17.51 0.31
C ARG A 25 13.44 18.21 1.53
N GLU A 26 13.31 19.55 1.61
CA GLU A 26 13.85 20.32 2.74
C GLU A 26 13.23 19.91 4.07
N VAL A 27 11.91 19.70 4.10
CA VAL A 27 11.19 19.22 5.31
C VAL A 27 11.69 17.83 5.70
N VAL A 28 11.82 16.91 4.73
CA VAL A 28 12.29 15.54 4.99
C VAL A 28 13.73 15.55 5.52
N GLU A 29 14.64 16.35 4.93
CA GLU A 29 16.01 16.49 5.44
C GLU A 29 16.03 16.99 6.89
N ALA A 30 15.23 18.01 7.20
CA ALA A 30 15.17 18.59 8.55
C ALA A 30 14.68 17.58 9.58
N VAL A 31 13.68 16.75 9.24
CA VAL A 31 13.16 15.74 10.20
C VAL A 31 14.08 14.54 10.34
N ILE A 32 14.81 14.16 9.29
CA ILE A 32 15.89 13.16 9.37
C ILE A 32 17.01 13.68 10.32
N GLU A 33 17.42 14.93 10.17
CA GLU A 33 18.41 15.54 11.05
C GLU A 33 17.92 15.60 12.48
N ALA A 34 16.63 15.84 12.69
CA ALA A 34 16.00 15.81 14.02
C ALA A 34 15.87 14.38 14.59
N GLY A 35 16.13 13.33 13.80
CA GLY A 35 16.24 11.96 14.21
C GLY A 35 15.03 11.07 13.90
N ALA A 36 14.19 11.42 12.92
CA ALA A 36 13.19 10.51 12.40
C ALA A 36 13.85 9.27 11.77
N THR A 37 13.29 8.09 12.02
CA THR A 37 13.77 6.81 11.49
C THR A 37 12.92 6.34 10.32
N THR A 38 11.68 6.82 10.24
CA THR A 38 10.74 6.53 9.15
C THR A 38 10.11 7.82 8.65
N ILE A 39 10.06 7.99 7.34
CA ILE A 39 9.39 9.10 6.67
C ILE A 39 8.21 8.54 5.89
N ASN A 40 7.00 8.81 6.38
CA ASN A 40 5.77 8.37 5.75
C ASN A 40 5.22 9.45 4.83
N VAL A 41 5.19 9.18 3.52
CA VAL A 41 4.78 10.15 2.49
C VAL A 41 3.34 9.84 2.06
N PRO A 42 2.36 10.70 2.45
CA PRO A 42 0.95 10.44 2.17
C PRO A 42 0.45 11.04 0.86
N ASP A 43 -0.40 10.31 0.17
CA ASP A 43 -1.40 10.85 -0.75
C ASP A 43 -2.68 11.18 0.04
N THR A 44 -2.66 12.32 0.71
CA THR A 44 -3.66 12.71 1.71
C THR A 44 -5.06 12.85 1.13
N VAL A 45 -5.18 13.32 -0.11
CA VAL A 45 -6.48 13.51 -0.78
C VAL A 45 -6.83 12.39 -1.76
N GLY A 46 -5.95 11.40 -1.91
CA GLY A 46 -6.20 10.21 -2.74
C GLY A 46 -6.36 10.51 -4.22
N TYR A 47 -5.59 11.48 -4.76
CA TYR A 47 -5.77 12.01 -6.12
C TYR A 47 -4.63 11.71 -7.07
N THR A 48 -3.49 11.21 -6.57
CA THR A 48 -2.34 10.89 -7.42
C THR A 48 -2.62 9.70 -8.34
N VAL A 49 -1.85 9.64 -9.42
CA VAL A 49 -1.76 8.47 -10.29
C VAL A 49 -0.44 7.75 -10.04
N PRO A 50 -0.31 6.45 -10.43
CA PRO A 50 0.87 5.65 -10.09
C PRO A 50 2.20 6.25 -10.55
N GLU A 51 2.25 6.86 -11.74
CA GLU A 51 3.44 7.47 -12.31
C GLU A 51 3.92 8.65 -11.46
N GLU A 52 3.01 9.54 -11.08
CA GLU A 52 3.32 10.69 -10.23
C GLU A 52 3.87 10.25 -8.87
N PHE A 53 3.23 9.25 -8.26
CA PHE A 53 3.61 8.82 -6.92
C PHE A 53 4.91 8.01 -6.92
N HIS A 54 5.18 7.25 -7.98
CA HIS A 54 6.50 6.66 -8.22
C HIS A 54 7.58 7.75 -8.27
N ASP A 55 7.33 8.83 -9.02
CA ASP A 55 8.32 9.89 -9.23
C ASP A 55 8.60 10.68 -7.95
N VAL A 56 7.58 10.92 -7.10
CA VAL A 56 7.77 11.51 -5.77
C VAL A 56 8.76 10.67 -4.94
N PHE A 57 8.56 9.34 -4.85
CA PHE A 57 9.45 8.49 -4.08
C PHE A 57 10.84 8.37 -4.70
N SER A 58 10.92 8.27 -6.02
CA SER A 58 12.21 8.27 -6.73
C SER A 58 12.98 9.57 -6.50
N PHE A 59 12.29 10.70 -6.53
CA PHE A 59 12.89 12.00 -6.24
C PHE A 59 13.42 12.06 -4.80
N LEU A 60 12.62 11.71 -3.82
CA LEU A 60 13.02 11.76 -2.41
C LEU A 60 14.19 10.82 -2.11
N THR A 61 14.13 9.57 -2.57
CA THR A 61 15.19 8.59 -2.30
C THR A 61 16.52 8.94 -2.95
N GLN A 62 16.52 9.70 -4.06
CA GLN A 62 17.72 10.10 -4.78
C GLN A 62 18.28 11.46 -4.35
N ASN A 63 17.44 12.37 -3.86
CA ASN A 63 17.85 13.75 -3.64
C ASN A 63 17.86 14.19 -2.17
N VAL A 64 17.22 13.43 -1.27
CA VAL A 64 17.22 13.74 0.16
C VAL A 64 18.54 13.34 0.80
N ARG A 65 19.18 14.27 1.47
CA ARG A 65 20.39 14.00 2.27
C ARG A 65 20.03 13.13 3.49
N GLY A 66 20.63 11.96 3.57
CA GLY A 66 20.36 10.99 4.63
C GLY A 66 19.21 10.03 4.32
N ALA A 67 18.74 9.99 3.07
CA ALA A 67 17.74 9.01 2.61
C ALA A 67 18.12 7.56 2.90
N ASP A 68 19.41 7.25 2.88
CA ASP A 68 19.99 5.93 3.17
C ASP A 68 19.89 5.51 4.65
N LYS A 69 19.55 6.44 5.55
CA LYS A 69 19.47 6.21 7.00
C LYS A 69 18.05 5.98 7.51
N VAL A 70 17.05 6.15 6.67
CA VAL A 70 15.65 6.08 7.05
C VAL A 70 14.88 5.11 6.17
N THR A 71 13.73 4.66 6.67
CA THR A 71 12.76 3.93 5.86
C THR A 71 11.75 4.91 5.27
N PHE A 72 11.60 4.92 3.95
CA PHE A 72 10.48 5.61 3.32
C PHE A 72 9.23 4.72 3.39
N SER A 73 8.17 5.27 3.93
CA SER A 73 6.83 4.68 4.04
C SER A 73 5.86 5.38 3.11
N VAL A 74 4.89 4.67 2.61
CA VAL A 74 3.83 5.20 1.77
C VAL A 74 2.47 5.01 2.41
N HIS A 75 1.63 6.05 2.35
CA HIS A 75 0.24 6.04 2.81
C HIS A 75 -0.68 6.60 1.72
N CYS A 76 -1.63 5.81 1.24
CA CYS A 76 -2.52 6.24 0.15
C CYS A 76 -3.98 6.15 0.56
N HIS A 77 -4.72 7.27 0.39
CA HIS A 77 -6.17 7.26 0.37
C HIS A 77 -6.71 6.83 -1.00
N ASN A 78 -7.97 6.36 -1.02
CA ASN A 78 -8.53 5.63 -2.17
C ASN A 78 -9.63 6.42 -2.92
N ASP A 79 -9.58 7.75 -2.89
CA ASP A 79 -10.65 8.59 -3.43
C ASP A 79 -10.86 8.40 -4.93
N LEU A 80 -9.78 8.16 -5.70
CA LEU A 80 -9.85 7.79 -7.11
C LEU A 80 -9.79 6.27 -7.38
N GLY A 81 -9.81 5.44 -6.32
CA GLY A 81 -9.70 3.99 -6.48
C GLY A 81 -8.29 3.49 -6.81
N MET A 82 -7.25 4.31 -6.59
CA MET A 82 -5.87 4.01 -6.99
C MET A 82 -4.93 3.74 -5.82
N ALA A 83 -5.41 3.70 -4.57
CA ALA A 83 -4.55 3.58 -3.40
C ALA A 83 -3.58 2.40 -3.46
N VAL A 84 -4.04 1.23 -3.89
CA VAL A 84 -3.19 0.03 -4.05
C VAL A 84 -2.16 0.24 -5.15
N ALA A 85 -2.58 0.76 -6.31
CA ALA A 85 -1.70 1.00 -7.44
C ALA A 85 -0.62 2.04 -7.10
N ASN A 86 -1.00 3.13 -6.44
CA ASN A 86 -0.08 4.18 -5.98
C ASN A 86 0.90 3.65 -4.94
N SER A 87 0.45 2.86 -3.97
CA SER A 87 1.32 2.22 -2.97
C SER A 87 2.36 1.31 -3.62
N LEU A 88 1.95 0.50 -4.59
CA LEU A 88 2.86 -0.37 -5.34
C LEU A 88 3.82 0.42 -6.24
N ALA A 89 3.38 1.55 -6.79
CA ALA A 89 4.23 2.46 -7.55
C ALA A 89 5.30 3.13 -6.64
N ALA A 90 4.90 3.57 -5.44
CA ALA A 90 5.82 4.09 -4.43
C ALA A 90 6.87 3.06 -4.00
N VAL A 91 6.47 1.79 -3.84
CA VAL A 91 7.40 0.68 -3.56
C VAL A 91 8.45 0.53 -4.68
N ARG A 92 8.05 0.67 -5.94
CA ARG A 92 8.99 0.70 -7.08
C ARG A 92 9.88 1.94 -7.07
N GLY A 93 9.36 3.08 -6.60
CA GLY A 93 10.10 4.33 -6.41
C GLY A 93 11.06 4.33 -5.21
N GLY A 94 11.01 3.31 -4.35
CA GLY A 94 11.97 3.18 -3.25
C GLY A 94 11.34 3.05 -1.85
N ALA A 95 10.02 3.14 -1.69
CA ALA A 95 9.37 2.86 -0.40
C ALA A 95 9.65 1.42 0.06
N ARG A 96 9.80 1.25 1.37
CA ARG A 96 10.03 -0.06 2.01
C ARG A 96 9.07 -0.36 3.14
N GLN A 97 8.19 0.56 3.44
CA GLN A 97 7.04 0.39 4.32
C GLN A 97 5.79 0.84 3.57
N VAL A 98 4.67 0.13 3.79
CA VAL A 98 3.36 0.51 3.25
C VAL A 98 2.36 0.55 4.40
N GLU A 99 1.79 1.71 4.64
CA GLU A 99 0.63 1.86 5.50
C GLU A 99 -0.63 1.49 4.72
N CYS A 100 -1.33 0.52 5.23
CA CYS A 100 -2.53 0.00 4.58
C CYS A 100 -3.47 -0.59 5.64
N THR A 101 -4.70 -0.85 5.25
CA THR A 101 -5.70 -1.37 6.18
C THR A 101 -6.34 -2.66 5.66
N ILE A 102 -6.76 -3.53 6.56
CA ILE A 102 -7.54 -4.71 6.21
C ILE A 102 -8.85 -4.25 5.56
N ASN A 103 -9.21 -4.83 4.41
CA ASN A 103 -10.35 -4.47 3.57
C ASN A 103 -10.29 -3.06 2.98
N GLY A 104 -9.19 -2.33 3.16
CA GLY A 104 -9.06 -0.94 2.69
C GLY A 104 -9.95 0.04 3.47
N ILE A 105 -10.37 -0.28 4.70
CA ILE A 105 -11.20 0.64 5.49
C ILE A 105 -10.39 1.89 5.85
N GLY A 106 -11.08 3.03 5.99
CA GLY A 106 -10.47 4.31 6.33
C GLY A 106 -11.40 5.47 6.09
N GLU A 107 -10.86 6.68 6.12
CA GLU A 107 -11.61 7.89 5.83
C GLU A 107 -12.11 7.92 4.37
N ARG A 108 -13.23 8.57 4.14
CA ARG A 108 -13.85 8.78 2.82
C ARG A 108 -14.01 7.47 2.04
N ALA A 109 -13.20 7.26 0.98
CA ALA A 109 -13.22 6.03 0.17
C ALA A 109 -12.28 4.92 0.71
N GLY A 110 -11.62 5.15 1.86
CA GLY A 110 -10.72 4.22 2.50
C GLY A 110 -9.26 4.40 2.13
N ASN A 111 -8.45 3.41 2.50
CA ASN A 111 -7.00 3.34 2.29
C ASN A 111 -6.65 2.20 1.32
N ALA A 112 -5.36 2.03 1.05
CA ALA A 112 -4.88 0.85 0.36
C ALA A 112 -5.24 -0.43 1.13
N SER A 113 -5.69 -1.46 0.43
CA SER A 113 -6.04 -2.76 1.01
C SER A 113 -4.80 -3.60 1.29
N LEU A 114 -4.59 -4.02 2.54
CA LEU A 114 -3.48 -4.87 2.94
C LEU A 114 -3.44 -6.19 2.15
N GLU A 115 -4.57 -6.84 1.98
CA GLU A 115 -4.68 -8.10 1.25
C GLU A 115 -4.28 -7.96 -0.21
N GLU A 116 -4.62 -6.85 -0.84
CA GLU A 116 -4.30 -6.59 -2.25
C GLU A 116 -2.81 -6.29 -2.44
N ILE A 117 -2.23 -5.44 -1.57
CA ILE A 117 -0.77 -5.16 -1.56
C ILE A 117 0.01 -6.45 -1.32
N THR A 118 -0.36 -7.22 -0.30
CA THR A 118 0.33 -8.46 0.07
C THR A 118 0.31 -9.47 -1.07
N MET A 119 -0.85 -9.68 -1.69
CA MET A 119 -0.97 -10.63 -2.80
C MET A 119 -0.27 -10.14 -4.05
N ALA A 120 -0.31 -8.83 -4.35
CA ALA A 120 0.43 -8.27 -5.49
C ALA A 120 1.95 -8.50 -5.34
N LEU A 121 2.52 -8.22 -4.17
CA LEU A 121 3.94 -8.46 -3.91
C LEU A 121 4.29 -9.96 -4.01
N LYS A 122 3.46 -10.84 -3.46
CA LYS A 122 3.69 -12.28 -3.47
C LYS A 122 3.61 -12.87 -4.88
N VAL A 123 2.52 -12.59 -5.62
CA VAL A 123 2.28 -13.18 -6.94
C VAL A 123 3.21 -12.59 -8.01
N ARG A 124 3.63 -11.35 -7.82
CA ARG A 124 4.49 -10.63 -8.77
C ARG A 124 5.90 -10.39 -8.22
N GLU A 125 6.39 -11.28 -7.36
CA GLU A 125 7.74 -11.21 -6.77
C GLU A 125 8.82 -11.02 -7.84
N GLY A 126 8.70 -11.68 -8.99
CA GLY A 126 9.63 -11.53 -10.11
C GLY A 126 9.68 -10.11 -10.72
N ILE A 127 8.67 -9.27 -10.47
CA ILE A 127 8.64 -7.86 -10.91
C ILE A 127 9.14 -6.93 -9.80
N TYR A 128 8.70 -7.14 -8.57
CA TYR A 128 9.02 -6.26 -7.44
C TYR A 128 10.39 -6.57 -6.83
N GLY A 129 10.84 -7.83 -6.88
CA GLY A 129 12.05 -8.27 -6.20
C GLY A 129 11.97 -8.16 -4.67
N LEU A 130 10.77 -8.09 -4.13
CA LEU A 130 10.46 -7.86 -2.72
C LEU A 130 9.44 -8.88 -2.22
N HIS A 131 9.50 -9.14 -0.92
CA HIS A 131 8.54 -10.02 -0.24
C HIS A 131 8.06 -9.37 1.07
N THR A 132 6.97 -9.89 1.61
CA THR A 132 6.43 -9.52 2.92
C THR A 132 6.35 -10.75 3.81
N GLY A 133 6.50 -10.56 5.12
CA GLY A 133 6.36 -11.63 6.12
C GLY A 133 4.90 -11.96 6.47
N ILE A 134 3.90 -11.38 5.79
CA ILE A 134 2.49 -11.62 6.09
C ILE A 134 2.09 -13.04 5.68
N ASP A 135 1.49 -13.79 6.61
CA ASP A 135 0.88 -15.09 6.32
C ASP A 135 -0.39 -14.91 5.48
N THR A 136 -0.27 -15.15 4.18
CA THR A 136 -1.37 -14.98 3.23
C THR A 136 -2.58 -15.86 3.52
N LYS A 137 -2.42 -16.97 4.24
CA LYS A 137 -3.53 -17.83 4.66
C LYS A 137 -4.43 -17.17 5.71
N ARG A 138 -3.93 -16.13 6.38
CA ARG A 138 -4.68 -15.34 7.36
C ARG A 138 -5.48 -14.19 6.75
N LEU A 139 -5.23 -13.81 5.50
CA LEU A 139 -5.90 -12.65 4.87
C LEU A 139 -7.42 -12.80 4.88
N PHE A 140 -7.94 -13.90 4.35
CA PHE A 140 -9.39 -14.14 4.29
C PHE A 140 -10.05 -14.18 5.68
N PRO A 141 -9.59 -15.01 6.64
CA PRO A 141 -10.21 -15.04 7.97
C PRO A 141 -10.09 -13.70 8.71
N THR A 142 -9.00 -12.95 8.54
CA THR A 142 -8.83 -11.63 9.16
C THR A 142 -9.79 -10.60 8.54
N SER A 143 -9.96 -10.62 7.22
CA SER A 143 -10.93 -9.78 6.51
C SER A 143 -12.37 -10.03 7.03
N ARG A 144 -12.76 -11.29 7.20
CA ARG A 144 -14.09 -11.68 7.74
C ARG A 144 -14.25 -11.23 9.19
N LEU A 145 -13.22 -11.40 10.01
CA LEU A 145 -13.23 -10.99 11.41
C LEU A 145 -13.45 -9.48 11.52
N LEU A 146 -12.70 -8.68 10.75
CA LEU A 146 -12.86 -7.22 10.74
C LEU A 146 -14.28 -6.82 10.33
N SER A 147 -14.82 -7.41 9.27
CA SER A 147 -16.19 -7.16 8.82
C SER A 147 -17.21 -7.46 9.92
N SER A 148 -17.02 -8.57 10.65
CA SER A 148 -17.89 -8.94 11.77
C SER A 148 -17.83 -7.95 12.95
N ILE A 149 -16.63 -7.45 13.27
CA ILE A 149 -16.42 -6.51 14.39
C ILE A 149 -16.96 -5.12 14.06
N THR A 150 -16.73 -4.66 12.83
CA THR A 150 -17.09 -3.29 12.41
C THR A 150 -18.52 -3.18 11.88
N GLY A 151 -19.14 -4.29 11.50
CA GLY A 151 -20.42 -4.28 10.78
C GLY A 151 -20.31 -3.81 9.32
N MET A 152 -19.10 -3.54 8.82
CA MET A 152 -18.87 -3.13 7.43
C MET A 152 -18.81 -4.36 6.53
N PRO A 153 -19.78 -4.56 5.61
CA PRO A 153 -19.80 -5.74 4.75
C PRO A 153 -18.67 -5.68 3.72
N ILE A 154 -18.09 -6.85 3.42
CA ILE A 154 -17.13 -6.99 2.33
C ILE A 154 -17.93 -7.05 1.02
N PRO A 155 -17.65 -6.18 0.03
CA PRO A 155 -18.26 -6.30 -1.30
C PRO A 155 -17.96 -7.68 -1.89
N ARG A 156 -18.95 -8.33 -2.49
CA ARG A 156 -18.80 -9.68 -3.04
C ARG A 156 -17.71 -9.77 -4.11
N ASN A 157 -17.52 -8.68 -4.86
CA ASN A 157 -16.51 -8.57 -5.91
C ASN A 157 -15.18 -7.98 -5.43
N LYS A 158 -14.96 -7.84 -4.11
CA LYS A 158 -13.68 -7.34 -3.61
C LYS A 158 -12.54 -8.28 -3.99
N ALA A 159 -11.45 -7.71 -4.49
CA ALA A 159 -10.27 -8.48 -4.84
C ALA A 159 -9.76 -9.27 -3.62
N VAL A 160 -9.23 -10.46 -3.86
CA VAL A 160 -8.59 -11.38 -2.90
C VAL A 160 -9.57 -11.98 -1.89
N VAL A 161 -10.45 -11.21 -1.24
CA VAL A 161 -11.27 -11.64 -0.08
C VAL A 161 -12.77 -11.62 -0.33
N GLY A 162 -13.24 -11.15 -1.49
CA GLY A 162 -14.65 -11.19 -1.86
C GLY A 162 -15.12 -12.60 -2.21
N GLU A 163 -16.39 -12.89 -2.00
CA GLU A 163 -16.97 -14.21 -2.31
C GLU A 163 -16.82 -14.59 -3.78
N ASN A 164 -16.94 -13.60 -4.67
CA ASN A 164 -16.84 -13.83 -6.12
C ASN A 164 -15.38 -14.01 -6.59
N ALA A 165 -14.38 -13.73 -5.76
CA ALA A 165 -12.97 -13.89 -6.13
C ALA A 165 -12.60 -15.33 -6.53
N PHE A 166 -13.41 -16.30 -6.11
CA PHE A 166 -13.21 -17.75 -6.36
C PHE A 166 -14.33 -18.35 -7.21
N ALA A 167 -15.18 -17.53 -7.86
CA ALA A 167 -16.33 -17.97 -8.62
C ALA A 167 -16.16 -17.66 -10.11
N HIS A 168 -16.61 -18.57 -10.96
CA HIS A 168 -16.65 -18.41 -12.41
C HIS A 168 -18.07 -18.62 -12.94
N GLU A 169 -18.59 -17.66 -13.69
CA GLU A 169 -19.93 -17.74 -14.33
C GLU A 169 -19.86 -17.87 -15.85
N SER A 170 -18.81 -17.35 -16.49
CA SER A 170 -18.63 -17.45 -17.93
C SER A 170 -18.46 -18.90 -18.37
N GLY A 171 -19.20 -19.34 -19.41
CA GLY A 171 -19.13 -20.71 -19.92
C GLY A 171 -17.74 -21.13 -20.36
N ILE A 172 -16.93 -20.21 -20.93
CA ILE A 172 -15.54 -20.50 -21.30
C ILE A 172 -14.66 -20.71 -20.07
N HIS A 173 -14.90 -19.95 -18.97
CA HIS A 173 -14.17 -20.10 -17.72
C HIS A 173 -14.55 -21.42 -17.02
N GLN A 174 -15.85 -21.74 -16.96
CA GLN A 174 -16.32 -23.02 -16.40
C GLN A 174 -15.74 -24.20 -17.19
N HIS A 175 -15.72 -24.11 -18.53
CA HIS A 175 -15.13 -25.16 -19.37
C HIS A 175 -13.61 -25.32 -19.11
N GLY A 176 -12.88 -24.22 -18.93
CA GLY A 176 -11.47 -24.23 -18.55
C GLY A 176 -11.25 -24.95 -17.22
N MET A 177 -12.02 -24.60 -16.19
CA MET A 177 -11.96 -25.23 -14.86
C MET A 177 -12.29 -26.73 -14.90
N LEU A 178 -13.28 -27.15 -15.71
CA LEU A 178 -13.62 -28.54 -15.89
C LEU A 178 -12.50 -29.35 -16.58
N LYS A 179 -11.71 -28.71 -17.45
CA LYS A 179 -10.55 -29.33 -18.09
C LYS A 179 -9.35 -29.42 -17.16
N HIS A 180 -9.08 -28.34 -16.43
CA HIS A 180 -7.96 -28.26 -15.48
C HIS A 180 -8.28 -27.26 -14.38
N HIS A 181 -8.34 -27.74 -13.13
CA HIS A 181 -8.78 -26.94 -11.98
C HIS A 181 -7.88 -25.73 -11.70
N SER A 182 -6.60 -25.76 -12.09
CA SER A 182 -5.67 -24.63 -11.92
C SER A 182 -5.60 -23.67 -13.11
N THR A 183 -6.56 -23.73 -14.06
CA THR A 183 -6.54 -22.86 -15.26
C THR A 183 -6.49 -21.36 -14.91
N TYR A 184 -7.07 -20.97 -13.78
CA TYR A 184 -7.15 -19.57 -13.32
C TYR A 184 -6.44 -19.36 -11.97
N GLU A 185 -5.59 -20.28 -11.54
CA GLU A 185 -4.72 -20.07 -10.37
C GLU A 185 -3.59 -19.09 -10.72
N ILE A 186 -3.26 -18.21 -9.77
CA ILE A 186 -2.19 -17.22 -9.88
C ILE A 186 -1.15 -17.38 -8.77
#